data_cfe1e46e5279cb991bf9c7acb47a1dd8
#
_entry.id   cfe1e46e5279cb991bf9c7acb47a1dd8
#
_cell.length_a   1.000
_cell.length_b   1.000
_cell.length_c   1.000
_cell.angle_alpha   90.00
_cell.angle_beta   90.00
_cell.angle_gamma   90.00
#
_symmetry.space_group_name_H-M   'P 1'
#
loop_
_entity.id
_entity.type
_entity.pdbx_description
1 polymer ?
#
loop_
_entity_poly.entity_id
_entity_poly.type
_entity_poly.pdbx_seq_one_letter_code
_entity_poly.pdbx_strand_id
1 'polypeptide(L)'
;MKRRDYLKLAAGLPAIATSNAMAMSAEISAGKPKETVNFSADVPVKYNVDVFVAGGGPAGIAAMVAAAESEADVYAAEALSCFGGMGTSALVPLFMQMTDGINFLAAGFGSRVKNALNSQKSFKGVAHDIETLKRVYDELAERSGAKFTFCTKVIGVKAAEGKIDCAICSGLGGIFAVKAKVFIDATGNGDLAFMAGAKYEKGDKNGKMMPGSLCSTWCSIDWQKWRKNKPDMPQPQSFKVKEAYEAGVFSFYDPHMTGIFEIGDGLGGGNIGHAFGVDGTDEGSVTRALLHCRKSMREYKNYYNKYVPGFENAKVVSTGSAMGIRETRRFVGDYTLNIDDYMKRAVFDDEIGRYAYPIDIHPSSFDKGELERHRQEFDKLYKYAKGESYGIPYRILTPKGFDNLYTAGRCASSDELVHGSIRVMPACFIMGQAAGIGASMAAGSNVSVHDIDVKTLQGKLVKFGAYLPNFKA
;
A
#
# COMPACT_ATOMS: atom_id res chain seq x y z
N MET A 1 35.92 32.16 16.66
CA MET A 1 35.82 31.78 15.24
C MET A 1 34.82 32.70 14.55
N LYS A 2 35.26 33.51 13.60
CA LYS A 2 34.41 34.53 12.96
C LYS A 2 33.56 33.88 11.84
N ARG A 3 32.35 34.35 11.65
CA ARG A 3 31.35 33.89 10.66
C ARG A 3 31.92 33.70 9.22
N ARG A 4 33.08 34.27 8.91
CA ARG A 4 33.80 34.14 7.64
C ARG A 4 34.53 32.79 7.46
N ASP A 5 34.85 32.09 8.56
CA ASP A 5 35.60 30.82 8.51
C ASP A 5 34.69 29.64 8.23
N TYR A 6 33.39 29.76 8.58
CA TYR A 6 32.35 28.77 8.24
C TYR A 6 32.02 28.72 6.74
N LEU A 7 32.11 29.85 6.04
CA LEU A 7 31.82 29.92 4.61
C LEU A 7 32.97 29.38 3.73
N LYS A 8 34.18 29.31 4.24
CA LYS A 8 35.33 28.73 3.52
C LYS A 8 35.36 27.18 3.62
N LEU A 9 34.79 26.59 4.69
CA LEU A 9 34.64 25.14 4.80
C LEU A 9 33.53 24.59 3.91
N ALA A 10 32.53 25.38 3.55
CA ALA A 10 31.41 24.96 2.73
C ALA A 10 31.70 24.98 1.21
N ALA A 11 32.76 25.64 0.77
CA ALA A 11 33.11 25.78 -0.65
C ALA A 11 34.05 24.68 -1.18
N GLY A 12 34.53 23.79 -0.33
CA GLY A 12 35.49 22.74 -0.69
C GLY A 12 34.94 21.30 -0.79
N LEU A 13 33.63 21.09 -0.81
CA LEU A 13 33.04 19.76 -0.74
C LEU A 13 32.08 19.38 -1.89
N PRO A 14 32.37 19.54 -3.17
CA PRO A 14 31.53 18.95 -4.20
C PRO A 14 32.05 17.63 -4.81
N ALA A 15 33.32 17.31 -4.76
CA ALA A 15 33.87 16.19 -5.51
C ALA A 15 33.98 14.87 -4.73
N ILE A 16 34.12 14.93 -3.40
CA ILE A 16 34.29 13.72 -2.58
C ILE A 16 32.93 13.08 -2.21
N ALA A 17 31.87 13.89 -2.11
CA ALA A 17 30.54 13.38 -1.74
C ALA A 17 29.85 12.56 -2.85
N THR A 18 30.20 12.79 -4.13
CA THR A 18 29.61 12.05 -5.25
C THR A 18 30.27 10.70 -5.46
N SER A 19 31.58 10.58 -5.26
CA SER A 19 32.29 9.31 -5.37
C SER A 19 31.97 8.34 -4.21
N ASN A 20 31.89 8.86 -2.97
CA ASN A 20 31.50 8.04 -1.82
C ASN A 20 30.01 7.63 -1.82
N ALA A 21 29.12 8.46 -2.36
CA ALA A 21 27.70 8.09 -2.51
C ALA A 21 27.50 7.02 -3.61
N MET A 22 28.29 7.05 -4.68
CA MET A 22 28.31 5.98 -5.70
C MET A 22 28.98 4.71 -5.18
N ALA A 23 30.04 4.80 -4.39
CA ALA A 23 30.69 3.66 -3.76
C ALA A 23 29.79 2.97 -2.72
N MET A 24 29.16 3.74 -1.81
CA MET A 24 28.14 3.19 -0.90
C MET A 24 26.96 2.55 -1.63
N SER A 25 26.55 3.09 -2.79
CA SER A 25 25.46 2.50 -3.57
C SER A 25 25.85 1.16 -4.24
N ALA A 26 27.12 0.96 -4.52
CA ALA A 26 27.64 -0.30 -5.06
C ALA A 26 27.80 -1.37 -3.97
N GLU A 27 28.15 -0.98 -2.72
CA GLU A 27 28.28 -1.93 -1.60
C GLU A 27 26.92 -2.40 -1.06
N ILE A 28 25.85 -1.59 -1.16
CA ILE A 28 24.50 -1.97 -0.72
C ILE A 28 23.81 -2.95 -1.70
N SER A 29 24.28 -3.09 -2.93
CA SER A 29 23.84 -4.14 -3.85
C SER A 29 24.69 -5.41 -3.69
N ALA A 30 24.65 -6.01 -2.52
CA ALA A 30 25.33 -7.27 -2.26
C ALA A 30 24.78 -8.37 -3.18
N GLY A 31 25.66 -8.97 -3.97
CA GLY A 31 25.37 -10.20 -4.72
C GLY A 31 24.88 -11.32 -3.78
N LYS A 32 24.46 -12.45 -4.33
CA LYS A 32 24.05 -13.60 -3.53
C LYS A 32 25.11 -13.88 -2.46
N PRO A 33 24.70 -14.10 -1.19
CA PRO A 33 25.63 -14.32 -0.12
C PRO A 33 26.53 -15.52 -0.45
N LYS A 34 27.84 -15.37 -0.23
CA LYS A 34 28.85 -16.40 -0.51
C LYS A 34 28.94 -17.43 0.62
N GLU A 35 28.38 -17.11 1.78
CA GLU A 35 28.44 -17.92 3.00
C GLU A 35 27.06 -17.95 3.67
N THR A 36 26.70 -19.07 4.27
CA THR A 36 25.47 -19.26 5.04
C THR A 36 25.82 -19.63 6.48
N VAL A 37 25.07 -19.08 7.43
CA VAL A 37 25.14 -19.46 8.85
C VAL A 37 23.88 -20.23 9.20
N ASN A 38 24.07 -21.41 9.83
CA ASN A 38 22.94 -22.17 10.35
C ASN A 38 22.49 -21.57 11.68
N PHE A 39 21.17 -21.26 11.79
CA PHE A 39 20.58 -20.79 13.04
C PHE A 39 19.39 -21.68 13.39
N SER A 40 19.40 -22.24 14.59
CA SER A 40 18.28 -23.00 15.14
C SER A 40 17.97 -22.54 16.56
N ALA A 41 16.70 -22.48 16.89
CA ALA A 41 16.25 -22.13 18.24
C ALA A 41 14.93 -22.83 18.56
N ASP A 42 14.73 -23.15 19.84
CA ASP A 42 13.42 -23.52 20.36
C ASP A 42 12.58 -22.27 20.54
N VAL A 43 11.53 -22.15 19.73
CA VAL A 43 10.68 -20.95 19.66
C VAL A 43 9.38 -21.20 20.43
N PRO A 44 9.09 -20.45 21.51
CA PRO A 44 7.87 -20.66 22.29
C PRO A 44 6.62 -20.31 21.48
N VAL A 45 5.58 -21.14 21.52
CA VAL A 45 4.27 -20.82 20.95
C VAL A 45 3.56 -19.84 21.89
N LYS A 46 3.45 -18.57 21.46
CA LYS A 46 2.82 -17.51 22.26
C LYS A 46 1.33 -17.38 21.98
N TYR A 47 0.92 -17.65 20.76
CA TYR A 47 -0.48 -17.58 20.33
C TYR A 47 -0.86 -18.88 19.60
N ASN A 48 -2.06 -19.37 19.93
CA ASN A 48 -2.72 -20.47 19.22
C ASN A 48 -4.17 -20.03 19.01
N VAL A 49 -4.52 -19.69 17.77
CA VAL A 49 -5.76 -18.97 17.42
C VAL A 49 -6.46 -19.62 16.22
N ASP A 50 -7.69 -19.19 15.92
CA ASP A 50 -8.36 -19.63 14.72
C ASP A 50 -7.75 -18.98 13.47
N VAL A 51 -7.52 -17.66 13.53
CA VAL A 51 -7.03 -16.86 12.39
C VAL A 51 -5.81 -16.04 12.80
N PHE A 52 -4.73 -16.17 12.06
CA PHE A 52 -3.56 -15.30 12.14
C PHE A 52 -3.52 -14.33 10.96
N VAL A 53 -3.41 -13.04 11.23
CA VAL A 53 -3.25 -12.00 10.21
C VAL A 53 -1.82 -11.44 10.27
N ALA A 54 -1.06 -11.64 9.21
CA ALA A 54 0.27 -11.07 9.05
C ALA A 54 0.17 -9.71 8.31
N GLY A 55 0.53 -8.62 9.00
CA GLY A 55 0.46 -7.26 8.51
C GLY A 55 -0.87 -6.57 8.81
N GLY A 56 -0.79 -5.33 9.29
CA GLY A 56 -1.93 -4.47 9.65
C GLY A 56 -2.17 -3.32 8.65
N GLY A 57 -1.74 -3.48 7.39
CA GLY A 57 -2.08 -2.56 6.30
C GLY A 57 -3.59 -2.52 6.02
N PRO A 58 -4.06 -1.78 4.99
CA PRO A 58 -5.51 -1.64 4.74
C PRO A 58 -6.25 -2.97 4.62
N ALA A 59 -5.67 -3.98 3.97
CA ALA A 59 -6.26 -5.31 3.89
C ALA A 59 -6.21 -6.04 5.25
N GLY A 60 -5.11 -5.94 5.98
CA GLY A 60 -4.92 -6.66 7.23
C GLY A 60 -5.81 -6.18 8.35
N ILE A 61 -5.96 -4.86 8.53
CA ILE A 61 -6.90 -4.32 9.53
C ILE A 61 -8.34 -4.67 9.18
N ALA A 62 -8.72 -4.63 7.90
CA ALA A 62 -10.06 -5.05 7.48
C ALA A 62 -10.29 -6.56 7.71
N ALA A 63 -9.27 -7.39 7.44
CA ALA A 63 -9.33 -8.83 7.67
C ALA A 63 -9.44 -9.18 9.15
N MET A 64 -8.60 -8.56 9.99
CA MET A 64 -8.60 -8.76 11.42
C MET A 64 -9.96 -8.44 12.05
N VAL A 65 -10.50 -7.25 11.74
CA VAL A 65 -11.80 -6.81 12.27
C VAL A 65 -12.92 -7.72 11.78
N ALA A 66 -12.95 -8.04 10.49
CA ALA A 66 -13.99 -8.87 9.90
C ALA A 66 -13.96 -10.33 10.42
N ALA A 67 -12.77 -10.89 10.64
CA ALA A 67 -12.63 -12.23 11.22
C ALA A 67 -13.11 -12.27 12.69
N ALA A 68 -12.70 -11.29 13.50
CA ALA A 68 -13.08 -11.23 14.90
C ALA A 68 -14.60 -10.98 15.08
N GLU A 69 -15.19 -10.08 14.29
CA GLU A 69 -16.65 -9.86 14.28
C GLU A 69 -17.43 -11.06 13.69
N SER A 70 -16.74 -12.00 13.05
CA SER A 70 -17.28 -13.31 12.63
C SER A 70 -16.99 -14.43 13.63
N GLU A 71 -16.69 -14.06 14.88
CA GLU A 71 -16.54 -14.97 16.05
C GLU A 71 -15.26 -15.84 16.04
N ALA A 72 -14.27 -15.56 15.19
CA ALA A 72 -12.98 -16.23 15.25
C ALA A 72 -12.09 -15.67 16.38
N ASP A 73 -11.31 -16.53 17.03
CA ASP A 73 -10.17 -16.07 17.84
C ASP A 73 -9.05 -15.60 16.92
N VAL A 74 -8.73 -14.29 16.96
CA VAL A 74 -7.83 -13.64 16.00
C VAL A 74 -6.62 -13.06 16.72
N TYR A 75 -5.45 -13.29 16.12
CA TYR A 75 -4.23 -12.54 16.44
C TYR A 75 -3.66 -11.90 15.17
N ALA A 76 -3.30 -10.62 15.25
CA ALA A 76 -2.64 -9.89 14.16
C ALA A 76 -1.25 -9.37 14.57
N ALA A 77 -0.27 -9.51 13.68
CA ALA A 77 1.08 -8.99 13.86
C ALA A 77 1.36 -7.88 12.83
N GLU A 78 1.63 -6.65 13.30
CA GLU A 78 2.02 -5.52 12.47
C GLU A 78 3.48 -5.15 12.73
N ALA A 79 4.28 -5.09 11.66
CA ALA A 79 5.72 -4.81 11.75
C ALA A 79 6.03 -3.36 12.15
N LEU A 80 5.14 -2.43 11.85
CA LEU A 80 5.28 -1.02 12.17
C LEU A 80 4.58 -0.67 13.49
N SER A 81 4.57 0.60 13.85
CA SER A 81 4.04 1.09 15.12
C SER A 81 2.57 1.51 15.09
N CYS A 82 1.88 1.29 13.96
CA CYS A 82 0.46 1.61 13.77
C CYS A 82 -0.15 0.81 12.62
N PHE A 83 -1.46 0.63 12.65
CA PHE A 83 -2.21 0.10 11.52
C PHE A 83 -2.25 1.06 10.32
N GLY A 84 -2.63 0.54 9.15
CA GLY A 84 -2.95 1.30 7.95
C GLY A 84 -1.83 1.33 6.89
N GLY A 85 -0.62 0.90 7.21
CA GLY A 85 0.49 0.74 6.26
C GLY A 85 0.69 1.93 5.33
N MET A 86 0.24 1.82 4.06
CA MET A 86 0.42 2.90 3.07
C MET A 86 -0.28 4.20 3.47
N GLY A 87 -1.49 4.14 4.05
CA GLY A 87 -2.27 5.31 4.45
C GLY A 87 -1.79 6.00 5.71
N THR A 88 -0.93 5.36 6.50
CA THR A 88 -0.43 5.86 7.78
C THR A 88 1.10 5.94 7.80
N SER A 89 1.80 4.83 7.93
CA SER A 89 3.27 4.81 8.03
C SER A 89 3.98 5.30 6.77
N ALA A 90 3.44 5.03 5.57
CA ALA A 90 3.98 5.54 4.32
C ALA A 90 3.44 6.92 3.94
N LEU A 91 2.52 7.51 4.70
CA LEU A 91 1.95 8.85 4.53
C LEU A 91 1.24 9.09 3.19
N VAL A 92 0.67 8.06 2.55
CA VAL A 92 -0.20 8.28 1.37
C VAL A 92 -1.45 9.01 1.83
N PRO A 93 -1.65 10.29 1.43
CA PRO A 93 -2.60 11.18 2.11
C PRO A 93 -4.04 11.06 1.60
N LEU A 94 -4.32 10.11 0.73
CA LEU A 94 -5.63 10.01 0.09
C LEU A 94 -6.06 8.56 -0.12
N PHE A 95 -7.35 8.33 0.03
CA PHE A 95 -7.99 7.15 -0.53
C PHE A 95 -8.27 7.39 -2.01
N MET A 96 -7.91 6.43 -2.84
CA MET A 96 -8.27 6.45 -4.24
C MET A 96 -9.81 6.31 -4.37
N GLN A 97 -10.32 6.13 -5.54
CA GLN A 97 -11.75 6.05 -5.80
C GLN A 97 -12.46 5.01 -4.89
N MET A 98 -13.41 5.46 -4.07
CA MET A 98 -14.25 4.61 -3.21
C MET A 98 -15.63 4.33 -3.80
N THR A 99 -15.98 4.98 -4.91
CA THR A 99 -17.32 4.98 -5.54
C THR A 99 -17.20 4.90 -7.05
N ASP A 100 -18.21 4.36 -7.72
CA ASP A 100 -18.33 4.42 -9.18
C ASP A 100 -19.06 5.72 -9.65
N GLY A 101 -19.27 6.66 -8.71
CA GLY A 101 -20.01 7.90 -8.95
C GLY A 101 -21.52 7.79 -8.70
N ILE A 102 -22.04 6.59 -8.43
CA ILE A 102 -23.41 6.30 -7.98
C ILE A 102 -23.36 5.51 -6.66
N ASN A 103 -22.64 4.40 -6.65
CA ASN A 103 -22.59 3.47 -5.54
C ASN A 103 -21.29 3.61 -4.75
N PHE A 104 -21.33 3.35 -3.44
CA PHE A 104 -20.14 3.29 -2.60
C PHE A 104 -19.57 1.87 -2.63
N LEU A 105 -18.55 1.65 -3.47
CA LEU A 105 -18.01 0.32 -3.76
C LEU A 105 -17.20 -0.27 -2.60
N ALA A 106 -16.43 0.56 -1.89
CA ALA A 106 -15.64 0.14 -0.74
C ALA A 106 -16.48 -0.01 0.56
N ALA A 107 -17.72 -0.49 0.41
CA ALA A 107 -18.68 -0.64 1.52
C ALA A 107 -18.26 -1.73 2.52
N GLY A 108 -18.89 -1.74 3.68
CA GLY A 108 -18.46 -2.54 4.83
C GLY A 108 -17.39 -1.83 5.63
N PHE A 109 -16.19 -2.38 5.72
CA PHE A 109 -15.08 -1.79 6.48
C PHE A 109 -14.73 -0.37 6.01
N GLY A 110 -14.66 -0.14 4.70
CA GLY A 110 -14.36 1.19 4.15
C GLY A 110 -15.42 2.24 4.48
N SER A 111 -16.71 1.85 4.61
CA SER A 111 -17.78 2.75 5.10
C SER A 111 -17.53 3.18 6.56
N ARG A 112 -17.10 2.26 7.41
CA ARG A 112 -16.79 2.54 8.82
C ARG A 112 -15.64 3.53 8.94
N VAL A 113 -14.56 3.31 8.18
CA VAL A 113 -13.40 4.22 8.14
C VAL A 113 -13.81 5.60 7.66
N LYS A 114 -14.53 5.70 6.54
CA LYS A 114 -14.98 6.98 5.98
C LYS A 114 -15.90 7.73 6.94
N ASN A 115 -16.85 7.05 7.56
CA ASN A 115 -17.79 7.65 8.50
C ASN A 115 -17.08 8.18 9.76
N ALA A 116 -16.11 7.41 10.30
CA ALA A 116 -15.31 7.84 11.44
C ALA A 116 -14.43 9.06 11.13
N LEU A 117 -13.82 9.12 9.96
CA LEU A 117 -13.06 10.29 9.51
C LEU A 117 -13.96 11.51 9.29
N ASN A 118 -15.15 11.32 8.69
CA ASN A 118 -16.12 12.41 8.48
C ASN A 118 -16.63 12.97 9.80
N SER A 119 -16.94 12.12 10.80
CA SER A 119 -17.40 12.58 12.12
C SER A 119 -16.36 13.45 12.84
N GLN A 120 -15.07 13.21 12.57
CA GLN A 120 -13.95 13.99 13.08
C GLN A 120 -13.53 15.14 12.15
N LYS A 121 -14.28 15.42 11.07
CA LYS A 121 -13.98 16.44 10.04
C LYS A 121 -12.58 16.29 9.41
N SER A 122 -12.08 15.06 9.33
CA SER A 122 -10.73 14.71 8.89
C SER A 122 -10.70 14.07 7.50
N PHE A 123 -11.76 14.24 6.71
CA PHE A 123 -11.87 13.75 5.35
C PHE A 123 -12.32 14.87 4.41
N LYS A 124 -11.47 15.24 3.45
CA LYS A 124 -11.74 16.29 2.45
C LYS A 124 -11.69 15.70 1.04
N GLY A 125 -12.83 15.44 0.44
CA GLY A 125 -12.91 14.80 -0.89
C GLY A 125 -12.40 13.37 -0.85
N VAL A 126 -11.13 13.16 -1.16
CA VAL A 126 -10.43 11.86 -1.09
C VAL A 126 -9.26 11.89 -0.08
N ALA A 127 -8.85 13.07 0.34
CA ALA A 127 -7.74 13.26 1.27
C ALA A 127 -8.19 13.09 2.73
N HIS A 128 -7.28 12.61 3.56
CA HIS A 128 -7.54 12.39 5.00
C HIS A 128 -6.38 12.88 5.85
N ASP A 129 -6.70 13.23 7.10
CA ASP A 129 -5.70 13.45 8.13
C ASP A 129 -5.12 12.10 8.60
N ILE A 130 -3.80 11.98 8.55
CA ILE A 130 -3.10 10.72 8.77
C ILE A 130 -3.15 10.30 10.25
N GLU A 131 -3.00 11.24 11.18
CA GLU A 131 -3.03 10.93 12.61
C GLU A 131 -4.44 10.55 13.07
N THR A 132 -5.46 11.17 12.49
CA THR A 132 -6.85 10.75 12.72
C THR A 132 -7.10 9.36 12.16
N LEU A 133 -6.56 9.03 10.98
CA LEU A 133 -6.72 7.69 10.42
C LEU A 133 -6.08 6.60 11.29
N LYS A 134 -4.90 6.86 11.90
CA LYS A 134 -4.30 5.92 12.87
C LYS A 134 -5.25 5.63 14.02
N ARG A 135 -5.80 6.68 14.67
CA ARG A 135 -6.75 6.51 15.78
C ARG A 135 -8.02 5.77 15.37
N VAL A 136 -8.55 6.06 14.16
CA VAL A 136 -9.72 5.35 13.63
C VAL A 136 -9.45 3.86 13.49
N TYR A 137 -8.28 3.49 13.00
CA TYR A 137 -7.91 2.07 12.90
C TYR A 137 -7.71 1.42 14.27
N ASP A 138 -7.07 2.11 15.21
CA ASP A 138 -6.90 1.62 16.58
C ASP A 138 -8.25 1.37 17.26
N GLU A 139 -9.19 2.33 17.17
CA GLU A 139 -10.53 2.19 17.69
C GLU A 139 -11.33 1.03 17.07
N LEU A 140 -11.22 0.83 15.76
CA LEU A 140 -11.87 -0.30 15.07
C LEU A 140 -11.28 -1.64 15.49
N ALA A 141 -9.94 -1.69 15.66
CA ALA A 141 -9.24 -2.88 16.14
C ALA A 141 -9.64 -3.25 17.57
N GLU A 142 -9.61 -2.30 18.49
CA GLU A 142 -9.99 -2.53 19.90
C GLU A 142 -11.44 -2.99 20.04
N ARG A 143 -12.36 -2.33 19.33
CA ARG A 143 -13.79 -2.69 19.34
C ARG A 143 -14.09 -4.06 18.78
N SER A 144 -13.27 -4.57 17.86
CA SER A 144 -13.45 -5.91 17.28
C SER A 144 -13.15 -7.05 18.26
N GLY A 145 -12.39 -6.77 19.33
CA GLY A 145 -11.93 -7.77 20.30
C GLY A 145 -10.78 -8.64 19.81
N ALA A 146 -10.23 -8.40 18.62
CA ALA A 146 -9.06 -9.11 18.13
C ALA A 146 -7.82 -8.81 18.99
N LYS A 147 -6.95 -9.81 19.15
CA LYS A 147 -5.63 -9.63 19.74
C LYS A 147 -4.66 -9.11 18.67
N PHE A 148 -3.82 -8.15 19.00
CA PHE A 148 -2.81 -7.67 18.06
C PHE A 148 -1.57 -7.13 18.77
N THR A 149 -0.46 -7.04 18.02
CA THR A 149 0.76 -6.36 18.48
C THR A 149 1.41 -5.58 17.34
N PHE A 150 1.86 -4.38 17.66
CA PHE A 150 2.74 -3.58 16.81
C PHE A 150 4.21 -4.00 17.00
N CYS A 151 5.10 -3.50 16.13
CA CYS A 151 6.53 -3.80 16.17
C CYS A 151 6.80 -5.31 16.17
N THR A 152 5.97 -6.07 15.48
CA THR A 152 6.01 -7.52 15.40
C THR A 152 6.01 -7.96 13.94
N LYS A 153 7.15 -8.50 13.49
CA LYS A 153 7.36 -8.91 12.09
C LYS A 153 7.38 -10.43 11.97
N VAL A 154 6.71 -10.96 10.95
CA VAL A 154 6.89 -12.37 10.55
C VAL A 154 8.30 -12.53 9.95
N ILE A 155 9.07 -13.49 10.43
CA ILE A 155 10.45 -13.75 10.03
C ILE A 155 10.69 -15.18 9.55
N GLY A 156 9.69 -16.04 9.67
CA GLY A 156 9.75 -17.42 9.21
C GLY A 156 8.39 -18.09 9.19
N VAL A 157 8.28 -19.17 8.47
CA VAL A 157 7.07 -20.00 8.37
C VAL A 157 7.49 -21.47 8.37
N LYS A 158 6.77 -22.27 9.13
CA LYS A 158 6.84 -23.73 9.02
C LYS A 158 5.62 -24.21 8.25
N ALA A 159 5.85 -24.73 7.05
CA ALA A 159 4.81 -25.27 6.18
C ALA A 159 5.24 -26.61 5.61
N ALA A 160 4.31 -27.51 5.40
CA ALA A 160 4.51 -28.78 4.74
C ALA A 160 3.22 -29.20 4.02
N GLU A 161 3.35 -29.88 2.89
CA GLU A 161 2.23 -30.47 2.14
C GLU A 161 1.06 -29.50 1.89
N GLY A 162 1.38 -28.24 1.53
CA GLY A 162 0.35 -27.24 1.23
C GLY A 162 -0.35 -26.68 2.48
N LYS A 163 0.20 -26.88 3.67
CA LYS A 163 -0.40 -26.36 4.91
C LYS A 163 0.65 -25.66 5.77
N ILE A 164 0.30 -24.50 6.28
CA ILE A 164 1.11 -23.77 7.25
C ILE A 164 0.79 -24.32 8.65
N ASP A 165 1.83 -24.76 9.38
CA ASP A 165 1.75 -25.19 10.78
C ASP A 165 1.86 -23.99 11.73
N CYS A 166 2.84 -23.12 11.50
CA CYS A 166 3.01 -21.92 12.30
C CYS A 166 3.80 -20.83 11.55
N ALA A 167 3.59 -19.59 11.98
CA ALA A 167 4.42 -18.46 11.63
C ALA A 167 5.36 -18.11 12.78
N ILE A 168 6.60 -17.76 12.47
CA ILE A 168 7.59 -17.29 13.43
C ILE A 168 7.62 -15.76 13.36
N CYS A 169 7.44 -15.13 14.50
CA CYS A 169 7.41 -13.68 14.65
C CYS A 169 8.58 -13.20 15.51
N SER A 170 9.12 -12.03 15.15
CA SER A 170 10.06 -11.26 15.97
C SER A 170 9.36 -10.04 16.54
N GLY A 171 9.22 -9.97 17.84
CA GLY A 171 8.73 -8.81 18.58
C GLY A 171 9.82 -8.21 19.45
N LEU A 172 9.50 -7.12 20.17
CA LEU A 172 10.44 -6.43 21.05
C LEU A 172 10.97 -7.33 22.20
N GLY A 173 10.15 -8.30 22.65
CA GLY A 173 10.50 -9.24 23.71
C GLY A 173 11.19 -10.53 23.22
N GLY A 174 11.52 -10.63 21.93
CA GLY A 174 12.17 -11.81 21.35
C GLY A 174 11.35 -12.51 20.27
N ILE A 175 11.73 -13.74 19.95
CA ILE A 175 11.12 -14.56 18.89
C ILE A 175 10.04 -15.46 19.51
N PHE A 176 8.92 -15.61 18.82
CA PHE A 176 7.84 -16.50 19.22
C PHE A 176 7.09 -17.06 18.01
N ALA A 177 6.44 -18.19 18.19
CA ALA A 177 5.61 -18.82 17.18
C ALA A 177 4.12 -18.48 17.40
N VAL A 178 3.41 -18.38 16.27
CA VAL A 178 1.97 -18.28 16.21
C VAL A 178 1.43 -19.50 15.46
N LYS A 179 0.64 -20.32 16.14
CA LYS A 179 -0.16 -21.37 15.52
C LYS A 179 -1.54 -20.84 15.18
N ALA A 180 -2.06 -21.18 14.02
CA ALA A 180 -3.40 -20.84 13.61
C ALA A 180 -4.00 -21.94 12.73
N LYS A 181 -5.33 -22.02 12.69
CA LYS A 181 -6.02 -22.88 11.73
C LYS A 181 -5.91 -22.31 10.32
N VAL A 182 -6.05 -20.96 10.19
CA VAL A 182 -5.97 -20.23 8.92
C VAL A 182 -5.04 -19.02 9.05
N PHE A 183 -4.27 -18.73 8.01
CA PHE A 183 -3.32 -17.65 7.90
C PHE A 183 -3.75 -16.68 6.81
N ILE A 184 -3.67 -15.37 7.07
CA ILE A 184 -3.92 -14.31 6.09
C ILE A 184 -2.64 -13.51 5.92
N ASP A 185 -2.05 -13.54 4.72
CA ASP A 185 -0.96 -12.65 4.36
C ASP A 185 -1.52 -11.32 3.84
N ALA A 186 -1.39 -10.28 4.65
CA ALA A 186 -1.69 -8.90 4.34
C ALA A 186 -0.48 -7.97 4.53
N THR A 187 0.74 -8.53 4.45
CA THR A 187 1.99 -7.78 4.61
C THR A 187 2.25 -6.81 3.47
N GLY A 188 1.46 -6.87 2.42
CA GLY A 188 1.58 -6.08 1.21
C GLY A 188 2.69 -6.58 0.27
N ASN A 189 3.81 -7.06 0.78
CA ASN A 189 4.84 -7.72 -0.01
C ASN A 189 4.60 -9.24 -0.14
N GLY A 190 3.63 -9.79 0.60
CA GLY A 190 3.38 -11.21 0.64
C GLY A 190 4.49 -11.99 1.34
N ASP A 191 5.01 -11.47 2.44
CA ASP A 191 6.19 -12.04 3.09
C ASP A 191 5.89 -13.40 3.72
N LEU A 192 4.71 -13.61 4.31
CA LEU A 192 4.30 -14.89 4.88
C LEU A 192 4.12 -15.96 3.79
N ALA A 193 3.39 -15.65 2.72
CA ALA A 193 3.15 -16.55 1.60
C ALA A 193 4.45 -16.91 0.85
N PHE A 194 5.35 -15.93 0.71
CA PHE A 194 6.68 -16.15 0.14
C PHE A 194 7.51 -17.14 0.98
N MET A 195 7.55 -16.93 2.31
CA MET A 195 8.28 -17.84 3.22
C MET A 195 7.66 -19.23 3.28
N ALA A 196 6.34 -19.34 3.04
CA ALA A 196 5.66 -20.62 2.91
C ALA A 196 5.97 -21.33 1.58
N GLY A 197 6.53 -20.64 0.58
CA GLY A 197 6.87 -21.21 -0.72
C GLY A 197 5.77 -21.07 -1.78
N ALA A 198 4.78 -20.19 -1.57
CA ALA A 198 3.71 -19.95 -2.54
C ALA A 198 4.26 -19.33 -3.85
N LYS A 199 3.72 -19.74 -4.99
CA LYS A 199 4.12 -19.24 -6.30
C LYS A 199 3.64 -17.80 -6.52
N TYR A 200 4.49 -16.96 -7.11
CA TYR A 200 4.19 -15.56 -7.36
C TYR A 200 4.81 -15.06 -8.68
N GLU A 201 4.27 -13.97 -9.17
CA GLU A 201 4.83 -13.14 -10.23
C GLU A 201 5.29 -11.80 -9.64
N LYS A 202 6.21 -11.09 -10.33
CA LYS A 202 6.78 -9.85 -9.84
C LYS A 202 7.22 -8.97 -11.00
N GLY A 203 6.76 -7.70 -11.00
CA GLY A 203 7.05 -6.75 -12.08
C GLY A 203 6.29 -7.05 -13.38
N ASP A 204 6.68 -6.36 -14.45
CA ASP A 204 6.20 -6.60 -15.80
C ASP A 204 6.88 -7.84 -16.43
N LYS A 205 6.56 -8.14 -17.68
CA LYS A 205 7.19 -9.24 -18.45
C LYS A 205 8.72 -9.18 -18.55
N ASN A 206 9.31 -8.02 -18.24
CA ASN A 206 10.77 -7.81 -18.21
C ASN A 206 11.30 -7.75 -16.75
N GLY A 207 10.46 -8.03 -15.76
CA GLY A 207 10.79 -7.95 -14.33
C GLY A 207 10.93 -6.52 -13.80
N LYS A 208 10.53 -5.50 -14.58
CA LYS A 208 10.55 -4.10 -14.12
C LYS A 208 9.32 -3.81 -13.28
N MET A 209 9.51 -3.08 -12.20
CA MET A 209 8.43 -2.68 -11.28
C MET A 209 8.12 -1.20 -11.38
N MET A 210 6.89 -0.84 -11.01
CA MET A 210 6.48 0.55 -10.87
C MET A 210 7.36 1.28 -9.84
N PRO A 211 7.65 2.58 -10.05
CA PRO A 211 8.48 3.36 -9.12
C PRO A 211 7.81 3.48 -7.75
N GLY A 212 8.63 3.58 -6.71
CA GLY A 212 8.18 3.95 -5.38
C GLY A 212 8.07 5.45 -5.20
N SER A 213 7.37 5.90 -4.15
CA SER A 213 7.31 7.32 -3.71
C SER A 213 7.50 7.42 -2.22
N LEU A 214 8.25 8.42 -1.77
CA LEU A 214 8.33 8.77 -0.35
C LEU A 214 7.34 9.90 -0.08
N CYS A 215 6.16 9.54 0.41
CA CYS A 215 5.16 10.55 0.75
C CYS A 215 5.57 11.36 1.99
N SER A 216 4.93 12.53 2.17
CA SER A 216 5.35 13.52 3.14
C SER A 216 4.18 14.34 3.67
N THR A 217 4.36 14.90 4.87
CA THR A 217 3.44 15.87 5.45
C THR A 217 4.07 17.26 5.42
N TRP A 218 3.27 18.26 5.08
CA TRP A 218 3.67 19.65 4.93
C TRP A 218 2.82 20.57 5.80
N CYS A 219 3.39 21.71 6.21
CA CYS A 219 2.68 22.73 6.96
C CYS A 219 2.95 24.14 6.39
N SER A 220 2.26 25.13 6.96
CA SER A 220 2.36 26.55 6.59
C SER A 220 1.98 26.82 5.14
N ILE A 221 0.95 26.13 4.66
CA ILE A 221 0.37 26.31 3.32
C ILE A 221 -0.85 27.24 3.42
N ASP A 222 -0.83 28.33 2.66
CA ASP A 222 -2.01 29.20 2.50
C ASP A 222 -2.89 28.69 1.36
N TRP A 223 -3.77 27.75 1.70
CA TRP A 223 -4.73 27.16 0.75
C TRP A 223 -5.72 28.20 0.17
N GLN A 224 -6.01 29.29 0.88
CA GLN A 224 -6.89 30.35 0.36
C GLN A 224 -6.18 31.13 -0.73
N LYS A 225 -4.91 31.50 -0.50
CA LYS A 225 -4.09 32.15 -1.53
C LYS A 225 -3.90 31.26 -2.74
N TRP A 226 -3.66 29.96 -2.56
CA TRP A 226 -3.59 28.99 -3.66
C TRP A 226 -4.89 29.01 -4.48
N ARG A 227 -6.06 28.86 -3.84
CA ARG A 227 -7.36 28.83 -4.52
C ARG A 227 -7.67 30.12 -5.29
N LYS A 228 -7.23 31.30 -4.80
CA LYS A 228 -7.41 32.56 -5.49
C LYS A 228 -6.52 32.72 -6.72
N ASN A 229 -5.34 32.13 -6.71
CA ASN A 229 -4.31 32.31 -7.74
C ASN A 229 -4.14 31.10 -8.67
N LYS A 230 -4.85 29.97 -8.39
CA LYS A 230 -4.80 28.84 -9.31
C LYS A 230 -5.49 29.27 -10.63
N PRO A 231 -4.80 29.22 -11.77
CA PRO A 231 -5.49 29.10 -13.05
C PRO A 231 -6.28 27.79 -13.02
N ASP A 232 -7.06 27.44 -14.02
CA ASP A 232 -7.92 26.24 -14.09
C ASP A 232 -7.23 24.88 -13.82
N MET A 233 -6.23 24.87 -12.96
CA MET A 233 -5.44 23.71 -12.57
C MET A 233 -5.89 23.19 -11.21
N PRO A 234 -6.34 21.93 -11.13
CA PRO A 234 -6.90 21.38 -9.90
C PRO A 234 -5.85 21.12 -8.80
N GLN A 235 -4.57 21.03 -9.15
CA GLN A 235 -3.49 20.60 -8.26
C GLN A 235 -2.26 21.52 -8.36
N PRO A 236 -1.53 21.78 -7.24
CA PRO A 236 -0.32 22.64 -7.22
C PRO A 236 0.87 22.15 -8.05
N GLN A 237 0.99 20.83 -8.25
CA GLN A 237 2.19 20.20 -8.80
C GLN A 237 2.58 20.59 -10.21
N SER A 238 1.64 21.03 -11.02
CA SER A 238 1.93 21.39 -12.41
C SER A 238 2.14 22.88 -12.61
N PHE A 239 1.95 23.70 -11.57
CA PHE A 239 2.04 25.13 -11.68
C PHE A 239 3.48 25.59 -11.95
N LYS A 240 3.72 26.13 -13.16
CA LYS A 240 5.06 26.61 -13.61
C LYS A 240 6.19 25.55 -13.48
N VAL A 241 5.86 24.26 -13.52
CA VAL A 241 6.87 23.20 -13.38
C VAL A 241 7.91 23.24 -14.49
N LYS A 242 7.50 23.61 -15.73
CA LYS A 242 8.41 23.74 -16.87
C LYS A 242 9.44 24.84 -16.64
N GLU A 243 9.01 26.02 -16.17
CA GLU A 243 9.90 27.13 -15.81
C GLU A 243 10.93 26.69 -14.73
N ALA A 244 10.48 25.89 -13.75
CA ALA A 244 11.35 25.38 -12.70
C ALA A 244 12.40 24.39 -13.23
N TYR A 245 12.05 23.53 -14.19
CA TYR A 245 13.01 22.65 -14.85
C TYR A 245 14.03 23.45 -15.68
N GLU A 246 13.58 24.40 -16.47
CA GLU A 246 14.44 25.28 -17.28
C GLU A 246 15.40 26.11 -16.40
N ALA A 247 14.95 26.49 -15.21
CA ALA A 247 15.77 27.21 -14.22
C ALA A 247 16.69 26.30 -13.38
N GLY A 248 16.75 25.02 -13.63
CA GLY A 248 17.61 24.06 -12.94
C GLY A 248 17.26 23.83 -11.46
N VAL A 249 15.98 23.99 -11.09
CA VAL A 249 15.51 23.73 -9.71
C VAL A 249 15.57 22.24 -9.39
N PHE A 250 15.36 21.40 -10.40
CA PHE A 250 15.40 19.94 -10.27
C PHE A 250 16.67 19.38 -10.91
N SER A 251 17.34 18.50 -10.20
CA SER A 251 18.53 17.77 -10.69
C SER A 251 18.17 16.53 -11.51
N PHE A 252 16.89 16.18 -11.58
CA PHE A 252 16.35 15.04 -12.34
C PHE A 252 15.02 15.43 -12.98
N TYR A 253 14.64 14.71 -14.02
CA TYR A 253 13.37 14.92 -14.70
C TYR A 253 12.33 13.92 -14.20
N ASP A 254 11.25 14.41 -13.58
CA ASP A 254 10.08 13.62 -13.18
C ASP A 254 8.81 14.38 -13.60
N PRO A 255 8.28 14.12 -14.80
CA PRO A 255 7.11 14.84 -15.31
C PRO A 255 5.81 14.45 -14.60
N HIS A 256 5.82 13.35 -13.84
CA HIS A 256 4.66 12.84 -13.12
C HIS A 256 4.75 13.15 -11.62
N MET A 257 4.72 14.43 -11.30
CA MET A 257 4.58 14.87 -9.92
C MET A 257 3.11 14.78 -9.50
N THR A 258 2.80 13.92 -8.53
CA THR A 258 1.42 13.69 -8.11
C THR A 258 0.85 14.84 -7.28
N GLY A 259 1.64 15.47 -6.42
CA GLY A 259 1.26 16.73 -5.79
C GLY A 259 0.94 16.69 -4.31
N ILE A 260 0.57 17.86 -3.79
CA ILE A 260 0.22 18.08 -2.38
C ILE A 260 -1.28 18.31 -2.28
N PHE A 261 -1.93 17.54 -1.41
CA PHE A 261 -3.37 17.55 -1.16
C PHE A 261 -3.65 18.21 0.19
N GLU A 262 -4.73 18.99 0.29
CA GLU A 262 -5.16 19.60 1.55
C GLU A 262 -5.71 18.51 2.49
N ILE A 263 -5.05 18.31 3.62
CA ILE A 263 -5.43 17.35 4.65
C ILE A 263 -5.92 18.03 5.94
N GLY A 264 -5.80 19.34 6.03
CA GLY A 264 -6.21 20.17 7.17
C GLY A 264 -5.84 21.62 6.91
N ASP A 265 -6.25 22.51 7.83
CA ASP A 265 -5.97 23.94 7.72
C ASP A 265 -4.46 24.19 7.80
N GLY A 266 -3.90 24.78 6.74
CA GLY A 266 -2.46 24.99 6.60
C GLY A 266 -1.62 23.72 6.43
N LEU A 267 -2.26 22.53 6.35
CA LEU A 267 -1.60 21.23 6.23
C LEU A 267 -1.74 20.65 4.83
N GLY A 268 -0.69 19.97 4.38
CA GLY A 268 -0.65 19.28 3.11
C GLY A 268 -0.08 17.86 3.24
N GLY A 269 -0.71 16.90 2.55
CA GLY A 269 -0.19 15.55 2.34
C GLY A 269 0.42 15.47 0.95
N GLY A 270 1.72 15.17 0.86
CA GLY A 270 2.46 15.10 -0.39
C GLY A 270 2.67 13.67 -0.86
N ASN A 271 2.11 13.35 -2.03
CA ASN A 271 2.45 12.16 -2.81
C ASN A 271 3.18 12.63 -4.06
N ILE A 272 4.46 12.96 -3.93
CA ILE A 272 5.28 13.63 -4.95
C ILE A 272 6.59 12.89 -5.17
N GLY A 273 7.01 12.84 -6.43
CA GLY A 273 8.26 12.26 -6.87
C GLY A 273 8.27 10.74 -6.96
N HIS A 274 9.18 10.26 -7.78
CA HIS A 274 9.41 8.84 -8.01
C HIS A 274 10.84 8.41 -7.66
N ALA A 275 10.98 7.22 -7.11
CA ALA A 275 12.22 6.47 -7.09
C ALA A 275 12.07 5.29 -8.02
N PHE A 276 12.77 5.31 -9.14
CA PHE A 276 12.73 4.26 -10.17
C PHE A 276 13.61 3.07 -9.81
N GLY A 277 13.29 1.90 -10.36
CA GLY A 277 14.04 0.67 -10.12
C GLY A 277 13.98 0.17 -8.68
N VAL A 278 12.90 0.47 -7.96
CA VAL A 278 12.73 0.07 -6.55
C VAL A 278 12.13 -1.32 -6.47
N ASP A 279 12.85 -2.22 -5.83
CA ASP A 279 12.33 -3.49 -5.36
C ASP A 279 11.94 -3.39 -3.88
N GLY A 280 10.65 -3.43 -3.57
CA GLY A 280 10.15 -3.38 -2.19
C GLY A 280 10.45 -4.62 -1.35
N THR A 281 11.07 -5.66 -1.95
CA THR A 281 11.48 -6.89 -1.29
C THR A 281 13.00 -6.99 -1.09
N ASP A 282 13.74 -5.91 -1.41
CA ASP A 282 15.18 -5.79 -1.25
C ASP A 282 15.50 -4.55 -0.41
N GLU A 283 16.09 -4.76 0.75
CA GLU A 283 16.41 -3.70 1.71
C GLU A 283 17.43 -2.70 1.16
N GLY A 284 18.38 -3.13 0.36
CA GLY A 284 19.35 -2.28 -0.31
C GLY A 284 18.67 -1.34 -1.31
N SER A 285 17.75 -1.88 -2.11
CA SER A 285 16.95 -1.12 -3.07
C SER A 285 16.07 -0.07 -2.37
N VAL A 286 15.33 -0.47 -1.33
CA VAL A 286 14.50 0.44 -0.55
C VAL A 286 15.35 1.52 0.13
N THR A 287 16.53 1.17 0.66
CA THR A 287 17.44 2.14 1.28
C THR A 287 17.90 3.20 0.29
N ARG A 288 18.33 2.80 -0.91
CA ARG A 288 18.72 3.74 -1.97
C ARG A 288 17.57 4.66 -2.37
N ALA A 289 16.35 4.10 -2.51
CA ALA A 289 15.15 4.86 -2.84
C ALA A 289 14.81 5.92 -1.77
N LEU A 290 14.87 5.55 -0.49
CA LEU A 290 14.64 6.48 0.62
C LEU A 290 15.66 7.62 0.63
N LEU A 291 16.95 7.32 0.42
CA LEU A 291 18.01 8.33 0.34
C LEU A 291 17.81 9.29 -0.84
N HIS A 292 17.47 8.73 -2.03
CA HIS A 292 17.15 9.52 -3.23
C HIS A 292 15.96 10.46 -2.96
N CYS A 293 14.85 9.92 -2.48
CA CYS A 293 13.64 10.71 -2.25
C CYS A 293 13.82 11.79 -1.18
N ARG A 294 14.61 11.55 -0.13
CA ARG A 294 14.92 12.60 0.87
C ARG A 294 15.79 13.73 0.28
N LYS A 295 16.68 13.43 -0.66
CA LYS A 295 17.43 14.47 -1.39
C LYS A 295 16.51 15.28 -2.29
N SER A 296 15.68 14.62 -3.09
CA SER A 296 14.75 15.28 -4.02
C SER A 296 13.67 16.09 -3.30
N MET A 297 13.29 15.71 -2.07
CA MET A 297 12.34 16.46 -1.26
C MET A 297 12.76 17.91 -1.02
N ARG A 298 14.06 18.19 -0.93
CA ARG A 298 14.60 19.56 -0.84
C ARG A 298 14.32 20.36 -2.12
N GLU A 299 14.46 19.72 -3.28
CA GLU A 299 14.21 20.35 -4.57
C GLU A 299 12.72 20.64 -4.76
N TYR A 300 11.84 19.69 -4.40
CA TYR A 300 10.40 19.93 -4.36
C TYR A 300 10.02 21.08 -3.44
N LYS A 301 10.61 21.13 -2.22
CA LYS A 301 10.38 22.27 -1.31
C LYS A 301 10.77 23.60 -1.96
N ASN A 302 11.96 23.68 -2.59
CA ASN A 302 12.42 24.88 -3.28
C ASN A 302 11.46 25.27 -4.42
N TYR A 303 11.00 24.31 -5.18
CA TYR A 303 10.00 24.53 -6.25
C TYR A 303 8.71 25.10 -5.69
N TYR A 304 8.11 24.44 -4.71
CA TYR A 304 6.83 24.89 -4.13
C TYR A 304 6.98 26.30 -3.51
N ASN A 305 8.01 26.55 -2.73
CA ASN A 305 8.22 27.86 -2.09
C ASN A 305 8.44 29.00 -3.10
N LYS A 306 9.09 28.72 -4.24
CA LYS A 306 9.43 29.77 -5.22
C LYS A 306 8.35 30.01 -6.26
N TYR A 307 7.66 28.96 -6.70
CA TYR A 307 6.81 29.01 -7.88
C TYR A 307 5.31 28.92 -7.59
N VAL A 308 4.90 28.31 -6.45
CA VAL A 308 3.50 27.98 -6.21
C VAL A 308 2.87 28.98 -5.21
N PRO A 309 1.89 29.80 -5.64
CA PRO A 309 1.24 30.76 -4.74
C PRO A 309 0.59 30.05 -3.54
N GLY A 310 0.82 30.60 -2.35
CA GLY A 310 0.33 30.02 -1.09
C GLY A 310 1.29 29.00 -0.45
N PHE A 311 2.38 28.65 -1.15
CA PHE A 311 3.38 27.70 -0.65
C PHE A 311 4.72 28.39 -0.28
N GLU A 312 4.80 29.70 -0.27
CA GLU A 312 6.03 30.45 -0.04
C GLU A 312 6.70 30.09 1.29
N ASN A 313 5.89 29.78 2.31
CA ASN A 313 6.36 29.42 3.65
C ASN A 313 6.21 27.92 3.96
N ALA A 314 5.82 27.12 2.97
CA ALA A 314 5.59 25.69 3.16
C ALA A 314 6.85 24.96 3.65
N LYS A 315 6.66 24.06 4.61
CA LYS A 315 7.74 23.26 5.22
C LYS A 315 7.36 21.80 5.21
N VAL A 316 8.33 20.94 4.92
CA VAL A 316 8.19 19.50 5.16
C VAL A 316 8.23 19.26 6.65
N VAL A 317 7.19 18.64 7.20
CA VAL A 317 7.08 18.26 8.62
C VAL A 317 7.69 16.90 8.83
N SER A 318 7.28 15.93 7.99
CA SER A 318 7.76 14.55 8.05
C SER A 318 7.75 13.89 6.68
N THR A 319 8.54 12.84 6.54
CA THR A 319 8.46 11.87 5.45
C THR A 319 8.05 10.52 6.01
N GLY A 320 7.44 9.67 5.19
CA GLY A 320 7.00 8.34 5.61
C GLY A 320 8.12 7.54 6.29
N SER A 321 7.77 6.81 7.34
CA SER A 321 8.64 5.83 7.98
C SER A 321 8.80 4.56 7.12
N ALA A 322 7.87 4.34 6.21
CA ALA A 322 7.93 3.30 5.18
C ALA A 322 7.91 3.94 3.78
N MET A 323 8.56 3.27 2.83
CA MET A 323 8.50 3.66 1.42
C MET A 323 7.13 3.32 0.84
N GLY A 324 6.53 4.24 0.07
CA GLY A 324 5.31 3.99 -0.70
C GLY A 324 5.61 3.08 -1.89
N ILE A 325 5.51 1.79 -1.69
CA ILE A 325 5.75 0.75 -2.70
C ILE A 325 4.44 0.42 -3.40
N ARG A 326 4.42 0.54 -4.73
CA ARG A 326 3.23 0.29 -5.56
C ARG A 326 3.00 -1.18 -5.84
N GLU A 327 4.07 -1.93 -6.12
CA GLU A 327 3.99 -3.37 -6.40
C GLU A 327 5.19 -4.14 -5.86
N THR A 328 4.97 -5.44 -5.62
CA THR A 328 5.99 -6.43 -5.32
C THR A 328 5.53 -7.79 -5.87
N ARG A 329 5.32 -8.79 -5.00
CA ARG A 329 4.84 -10.12 -5.39
C ARG A 329 3.32 -10.10 -5.56
N ARG A 330 2.82 -10.70 -6.62
CA ARG A 330 1.42 -11.05 -6.86
C ARG A 330 1.33 -12.57 -6.85
N PHE A 331 0.65 -13.14 -5.88
CA PHE A 331 0.60 -14.60 -5.73
C PHE A 331 -0.35 -15.21 -6.74
N VAL A 332 -0.02 -16.42 -7.21
CA VAL A 332 -0.85 -17.15 -8.17
C VAL A 332 -1.99 -17.83 -7.41
N GLY A 333 -3.18 -17.26 -7.50
CA GLY A 333 -4.41 -17.77 -6.91
C GLY A 333 -5.12 -18.79 -7.80
N ASP A 334 -6.25 -19.32 -7.32
CA ASP A 334 -7.13 -20.18 -8.14
C ASP A 334 -7.65 -19.47 -9.37
N TYR A 335 -7.74 -18.14 -9.29
CA TYR A 335 -8.02 -17.26 -10.41
C TYR A 335 -7.02 -16.09 -10.42
N THR A 336 -6.64 -15.65 -11.61
CA THR A 336 -5.86 -14.43 -11.80
C THR A 336 -6.76 -13.38 -12.46
N LEU A 337 -7.16 -12.37 -11.70
CA LEU A 337 -7.97 -11.25 -12.23
C LEU A 337 -7.13 -10.48 -13.26
N ASN A 338 -7.70 -10.27 -14.44
CA ASN A 338 -6.93 -9.83 -15.60
C ASN A 338 -7.59 -8.69 -16.36
N ILE A 339 -6.87 -8.11 -17.32
CA ILE A 339 -7.32 -6.94 -18.08
C ILE A 339 -8.59 -7.20 -18.88
N ASP A 340 -8.82 -8.42 -19.36
CA ASP A 340 -10.04 -8.75 -20.07
C ASP A 340 -11.28 -8.69 -19.16
N ASP A 341 -11.14 -9.12 -17.90
CA ASP A 341 -12.18 -9.00 -16.89
C ASP A 341 -12.52 -7.54 -16.61
N TYR A 342 -11.48 -6.71 -16.46
CA TYR A 342 -11.63 -5.28 -16.31
C TYR A 342 -12.39 -4.66 -17.50
N MET A 343 -11.93 -4.95 -18.73
CA MET A 343 -12.53 -4.37 -19.95
C MET A 343 -13.98 -4.81 -20.17
N LYS A 344 -14.30 -6.04 -19.85
CA LYS A 344 -15.67 -6.60 -19.98
C LYS A 344 -16.61 -6.21 -18.84
N ARG A 345 -16.15 -5.50 -17.79
CA ARG A 345 -16.92 -5.25 -16.55
C ARG A 345 -17.40 -6.56 -15.93
N ALA A 346 -16.51 -7.55 -15.91
CA ALA A 346 -16.86 -8.93 -15.58
C ALA A 346 -17.70 -9.03 -14.29
N VAL A 347 -18.59 -10.00 -14.29
CA VAL A 347 -19.40 -10.42 -13.14
C VAL A 347 -19.02 -11.86 -12.84
N PHE A 348 -18.82 -12.18 -11.57
CA PHE A 348 -18.44 -13.52 -11.13
C PHE A 348 -19.45 -14.06 -10.13
N ASP A 349 -19.73 -15.36 -10.16
CA ASP A 349 -20.62 -16.01 -9.19
C ASP A 349 -20.02 -15.96 -7.77
N ASP A 350 -18.70 -15.87 -7.67
CA ASP A 350 -17.94 -15.78 -6.43
C ASP A 350 -17.47 -14.36 -6.11
N GLU A 351 -18.19 -13.32 -6.53
CA GLU A 351 -17.83 -11.93 -6.20
C GLU A 351 -17.76 -11.69 -4.68
N ILE A 352 -16.71 -11.00 -4.24
CA ILE A 352 -16.55 -10.49 -2.88
C ILE A 352 -16.78 -8.98 -2.78
N GLY A 353 -16.96 -8.31 -3.89
CA GLY A 353 -17.20 -6.89 -4.06
C GLY A 353 -16.96 -6.47 -5.50
N ARG A 354 -17.15 -5.17 -5.77
CA ARG A 354 -16.91 -4.59 -7.09
C ARG A 354 -16.00 -3.38 -6.98
N TYR A 355 -15.26 -3.06 -8.05
CA TYR A 355 -14.38 -1.91 -8.05
C TYR A 355 -14.38 -1.18 -9.40
N ALA A 356 -13.91 0.08 -9.40
CA ALA A 356 -14.00 0.95 -10.59
C ALA A 356 -12.81 1.90 -10.75
N TYR A 357 -11.72 1.70 -9.95
CA TYR A 357 -10.54 2.54 -10.09
C TYR A 357 -9.85 2.29 -11.43
N PRO A 358 -9.44 3.35 -12.15
CA PRO A 358 -8.71 3.17 -13.41
C PRO A 358 -7.43 2.35 -13.24
N ILE A 359 -6.95 1.78 -14.34
CA ILE A 359 -5.63 1.15 -14.39
C ILE A 359 -4.58 2.24 -14.15
N ASP A 360 -3.95 2.21 -12.98
CA ASP A 360 -2.98 3.20 -12.51
C ASP A 360 -1.57 2.59 -12.52
N ILE A 361 -1.03 2.44 -13.72
CA ILE A 361 0.35 2.02 -13.95
C ILE A 361 1.23 3.27 -14.06
N HIS A 362 2.37 3.26 -13.39
CA HIS A 362 3.38 4.29 -13.51
C HIS A 362 4.53 3.80 -14.38
N PRO A 363 5.08 4.64 -15.27
CA PRO A 363 6.20 4.24 -16.12
C PRO A 363 7.40 3.81 -15.27
N SER A 364 8.13 2.81 -15.73
CA SER A 364 9.25 2.23 -14.96
C SER A 364 10.55 3.01 -15.10
N SER A 365 10.62 4.02 -15.99
CA SER A 365 11.81 4.85 -16.23
C SER A 365 11.47 6.30 -16.61
N PHE A 366 12.51 7.15 -16.63
CA PHE A 366 12.44 8.54 -17.11
C PHE A 366 12.54 8.68 -18.64
N ASP A 367 12.62 7.60 -19.40
CA ASP A 367 12.75 7.68 -20.85
C ASP A 367 11.53 8.39 -21.46
N LYS A 368 11.81 9.46 -22.26
CA LYS A 368 10.73 10.28 -22.84
C LYS A 368 9.83 9.48 -23.77
N GLY A 369 10.37 8.50 -24.49
CA GLY A 369 9.60 7.64 -25.39
C GLY A 369 8.72 6.66 -24.60
N GLU A 370 9.18 6.14 -23.46
CA GLU A 370 8.39 5.32 -22.55
C GLU A 370 7.25 6.14 -21.92
N LEU A 371 7.54 7.35 -21.47
CA LEU A 371 6.54 8.28 -20.91
C LEU A 371 5.44 8.65 -21.91
N GLU A 372 5.81 8.92 -23.15
CA GLU A 372 4.84 9.27 -24.21
C GLU A 372 3.97 8.07 -24.59
N ARG A 373 4.57 6.87 -24.77
CA ARG A 373 3.83 5.63 -25.00
C ARG A 373 2.85 5.35 -23.84
N HIS A 374 3.32 5.49 -22.61
CA HIS A 374 2.51 5.30 -21.42
C HIS A 374 1.28 6.22 -21.41
N ARG A 375 1.44 7.52 -21.71
CA ARG A 375 0.33 8.45 -21.82
C ARG A 375 -0.67 8.06 -22.91
N GLN A 376 -0.19 7.64 -24.07
CA GLN A 376 -1.05 7.24 -25.19
C GLN A 376 -1.83 5.96 -24.86
N GLU A 377 -1.22 5.00 -24.17
CA GLU A 377 -1.82 3.71 -23.84
C GLU A 377 -2.78 3.80 -22.64
N PHE A 378 -2.43 4.54 -21.60
CA PHE A 378 -3.15 4.47 -20.32
C PHE A 378 -4.14 5.62 -20.05
N ASP A 379 -3.88 6.84 -20.54
CA ASP A 379 -4.75 7.99 -20.24
C ASP A 379 -6.14 7.93 -20.91
N LYS A 380 -6.31 7.14 -21.96
CA LYS A 380 -7.55 7.08 -22.74
C LYS A 380 -8.32 5.76 -22.69
N LEU A 381 -7.64 4.65 -22.44
CA LEU A 381 -8.20 3.31 -22.69
C LEU A 381 -8.97 2.70 -21.51
N TYR A 382 -8.69 3.12 -20.26
CA TYR A 382 -9.11 2.37 -19.07
C TYR A 382 -9.95 3.20 -18.10
N LYS A 383 -10.96 3.94 -18.65
CA LYS A 383 -11.89 4.71 -17.82
C LYS A 383 -13.26 4.06 -17.83
N TYR A 384 -13.86 3.94 -16.65
CA TYR A 384 -15.25 3.55 -16.49
C TYR A 384 -16.17 4.75 -16.52
N ALA A 385 -17.36 4.58 -17.10
CA ALA A 385 -18.44 5.53 -16.98
C ALA A 385 -19.02 5.47 -15.55
N LYS A 386 -19.78 6.50 -15.21
CA LYS A 386 -20.47 6.58 -13.93
C LYS A 386 -21.43 5.41 -13.76
N GLY A 387 -21.31 4.67 -12.66
CA GLY A 387 -22.09 3.47 -12.36
C GLY A 387 -21.49 2.16 -12.90
N GLU A 388 -20.40 2.23 -13.68
CA GLU A 388 -19.72 1.03 -14.14
C GLU A 388 -18.69 0.55 -13.09
N SER A 389 -18.52 -0.77 -13.02
CA SER A 389 -17.55 -1.44 -12.16
C SER A 389 -17.31 -2.87 -12.64
N TYR A 390 -16.20 -3.46 -12.23
CA TYR A 390 -15.90 -4.89 -12.43
C TYR A 390 -15.96 -5.65 -11.10
N GLY A 391 -16.29 -6.93 -11.14
CA GLY A 391 -16.32 -7.82 -9.99
C GLY A 391 -14.92 -8.21 -9.53
N ILE A 392 -14.76 -8.37 -8.24
CA ILE A 392 -13.57 -8.97 -7.62
C ILE A 392 -13.97 -10.38 -7.17
N PRO A 393 -13.43 -11.46 -7.78
CA PRO A 393 -13.80 -12.83 -7.41
C PRO A 393 -13.04 -13.28 -6.15
N TYR A 394 -13.65 -14.14 -5.35
CA TYR A 394 -13.06 -14.73 -4.15
C TYR A 394 -11.74 -15.46 -4.43
N ARG A 395 -11.69 -16.21 -5.53
CA ARG A 395 -10.56 -17.06 -5.93
C ARG A 395 -9.23 -16.34 -6.17
N ILE A 396 -9.21 -15.00 -6.18
CA ILE A 396 -7.94 -14.25 -6.22
C ILE A 396 -7.25 -14.19 -4.85
N LEU A 397 -7.96 -14.55 -3.78
CA LEU A 397 -7.45 -14.51 -2.42
C LEU A 397 -6.83 -15.85 -1.97
N THR A 398 -7.07 -16.94 -2.70
CA THR A 398 -6.70 -18.32 -2.36
C THR A 398 -5.48 -18.76 -3.17
N PRO A 399 -4.24 -18.67 -2.61
CA PRO A 399 -3.02 -19.11 -3.31
C PRO A 399 -3.05 -20.60 -3.60
N LYS A 400 -2.77 -20.97 -4.86
CA LYS A 400 -2.71 -22.38 -5.27
C LYS A 400 -1.74 -23.19 -4.43
N GLY A 401 -2.21 -24.35 -3.98
CA GLY A 401 -1.39 -25.32 -3.25
C GLY A 401 -1.27 -25.07 -1.75
N PHE A 402 -2.12 -24.20 -1.18
CA PHE A 402 -2.19 -23.97 0.26
C PHE A 402 -3.62 -24.03 0.79
N ASP A 403 -3.91 -25.00 1.63
CA ASP A 403 -5.26 -25.25 2.15
C ASP A 403 -5.71 -24.25 3.22
N ASN A 404 -4.77 -23.54 3.85
CA ASN A 404 -5.07 -22.65 4.98
C ASN A 404 -4.43 -21.28 4.88
N LEU A 405 -4.22 -20.78 3.65
CA LEU A 405 -3.59 -19.50 3.39
C LEU A 405 -4.46 -18.61 2.51
N TYR A 406 -4.64 -17.34 2.93
CA TYR A 406 -5.12 -16.26 2.08
C TYR A 406 -4.01 -15.25 1.78
N THR A 407 -4.07 -14.63 0.61
CA THR A 407 -3.30 -13.42 0.27
C THR A 407 -4.28 -12.28 -0.02
N ALA A 408 -4.19 -11.18 0.71
CA ALA A 408 -5.15 -10.08 0.62
C ALA A 408 -4.45 -8.72 0.41
N GLY A 409 -5.06 -7.88 -0.42
CA GLY A 409 -4.52 -6.56 -0.73
C GLY A 409 -3.54 -6.58 -1.90
N ARG A 410 -2.43 -5.85 -1.80
CA ARG A 410 -1.47 -5.64 -2.89
C ARG A 410 -0.81 -6.94 -3.42
N CYS A 411 -0.82 -8.01 -2.66
CA CYS A 411 -0.26 -9.31 -3.02
C CYS A 411 -1.27 -10.32 -3.57
N ALA A 412 -2.55 -9.97 -3.68
CA ALA A 412 -3.59 -10.82 -4.25
C ALA A 412 -3.32 -11.15 -5.73
N SER A 413 -3.98 -12.19 -6.23
CA SER A 413 -3.77 -12.71 -7.58
C SER A 413 -4.37 -11.80 -8.66
N SER A 414 -3.52 -11.17 -9.45
CA SER A 414 -3.91 -10.38 -10.61
C SER A 414 -2.81 -10.33 -11.65
N ASP A 415 -3.15 -9.97 -12.88
CA ASP A 415 -2.14 -9.54 -13.84
C ASP A 415 -1.55 -8.19 -13.45
N GLU A 416 -0.52 -7.76 -14.15
CA GLU A 416 0.18 -6.49 -13.92
C GLU A 416 -0.77 -5.28 -14.07
N LEU A 417 -1.63 -5.30 -15.10
CA LEU A 417 -2.48 -4.17 -15.43
C LEU A 417 -3.58 -3.97 -14.40
N VAL A 418 -4.35 -5.01 -14.09
CA VAL A 418 -5.43 -4.92 -13.10
C VAL A 418 -4.88 -4.73 -11.68
N HIS A 419 -3.66 -5.18 -11.41
CA HIS A 419 -2.97 -4.84 -10.16
C HIS A 419 -2.93 -3.32 -9.93
N GLY A 420 -2.70 -2.51 -10.98
CA GLY A 420 -2.78 -1.06 -10.90
C GLY A 420 -4.10 -0.53 -10.35
N SER A 421 -5.21 -1.23 -10.58
CA SER A 421 -6.53 -0.89 -10.07
C SER A 421 -6.79 -1.42 -8.66
N ILE A 422 -6.51 -2.70 -8.37
CA ILE A 422 -6.92 -3.34 -7.11
C ILE A 422 -5.94 -3.16 -5.93
N ARG A 423 -4.70 -2.66 -6.17
CA ARG A 423 -3.70 -2.45 -5.13
C ARG A 423 -3.98 -1.28 -4.19
N VAL A 424 -4.92 -0.40 -4.55
CA VAL A 424 -5.21 0.81 -3.79
C VAL A 424 -6.05 0.52 -2.54
N MET A 425 -5.95 1.37 -1.52
CA MET A 425 -6.50 1.11 -0.19
C MET A 425 -7.99 0.71 -0.17
N PRO A 426 -8.91 1.33 -0.95
CA PRO A 426 -10.31 0.93 -0.93
C PRO A 426 -10.56 -0.51 -1.42
N ALA A 427 -9.85 -0.95 -2.47
CA ALA A 427 -9.94 -2.34 -2.92
C ALA A 427 -9.32 -3.31 -1.90
N CYS A 428 -8.26 -2.88 -1.20
CA CYS A 428 -7.66 -3.66 -0.12
C CYS A 428 -8.65 -3.88 1.04
N PHE A 429 -9.53 -2.92 1.34
CA PHE A 429 -10.61 -3.12 2.33
C PHE A 429 -11.58 -4.21 1.89
N ILE A 430 -11.99 -4.20 0.61
CA ILE A 430 -12.88 -5.22 0.04
C ILE A 430 -12.27 -6.61 0.16
N MET A 431 -11.01 -6.75 -0.28
CA MET A 431 -10.29 -8.03 -0.21
C MET A 431 -10.05 -8.49 1.24
N GLY A 432 -9.67 -7.54 2.11
CA GLY A 432 -9.39 -7.85 3.52
C GLY A 432 -10.61 -8.36 4.27
N GLN A 433 -11.75 -7.65 4.20
CA GLN A 433 -12.97 -8.10 4.88
C GLN A 433 -13.44 -9.47 4.39
N ALA A 434 -13.28 -9.76 3.10
CA ALA A 434 -13.65 -11.05 2.53
C ALA A 434 -12.71 -12.17 2.99
N ALA A 435 -11.40 -11.93 3.00
CA ALA A 435 -10.42 -12.87 3.54
C ALA A 435 -10.66 -13.15 5.02
N GLY A 436 -11.00 -12.12 5.82
CA GLY A 436 -11.28 -12.27 7.25
C GLY A 436 -12.51 -13.13 7.53
N ILE A 437 -13.65 -12.84 6.87
CA ILE A 437 -14.88 -13.64 7.02
C ILE A 437 -14.66 -15.06 6.48
N GLY A 438 -14.02 -15.20 5.31
CA GLY A 438 -13.68 -16.51 4.74
C GLY A 438 -12.78 -17.34 5.65
N ALA A 439 -11.77 -16.70 6.28
CA ALA A 439 -10.90 -17.38 7.23
C ALA A 439 -11.63 -17.84 8.49
N SER A 440 -12.54 -17.02 9.05
CA SER A 440 -13.42 -17.44 10.15
C SER A 440 -14.28 -18.64 9.77
N MET A 441 -14.87 -18.64 8.56
CA MET A 441 -15.67 -19.79 8.08
C MET A 441 -14.82 -21.05 7.91
N ALA A 442 -13.66 -20.95 7.26
CA ALA A 442 -12.76 -22.09 7.05
C ALA A 442 -12.25 -22.67 8.37
N ALA A 443 -11.86 -21.81 9.32
CA ALA A 443 -11.42 -22.23 10.65
C ALA A 443 -12.52 -22.86 11.48
N GLY A 444 -13.75 -22.33 11.43
CA GLY A 444 -14.91 -22.82 12.17
C GLY A 444 -15.43 -24.16 11.65
N SER A 445 -15.39 -24.37 10.33
CA SER A 445 -15.81 -25.61 9.67
C SER A 445 -14.69 -26.63 9.48
N ASN A 446 -13.43 -26.24 9.76
CA ASN A 446 -12.23 -27.04 9.54
C ASN A 446 -12.10 -27.57 8.11
N VAL A 447 -12.34 -26.68 7.13
CA VAL A 447 -12.23 -26.98 5.70
C VAL A 447 -11.10 -26.16 5.06
N SER A 448 -10.67 -26.56 3.86
CA SER A 448 -9.74 -25.77 3.07
C SER A 448 -10.33 -24.39 2.72
N VAL A 449 -9.47 -23.39 2.59
CA VAL A 449 -9.87 -22.06 2.09
C VAL A 449 -10.45 -22.12 0.67
N HIS A 450 -10.17 -23.16 -0.08
CA HIS A 450 -10.73 -23.41 -1.43
C HIS A 450 -12.16 -23.97 -1.40
N ASP A 451 -12.57 -24.58 -0.26
CA ASP A 451 -13.81 -25.37 -0.15
C ASP A 451 -14.89 -24.67 0.68
N ILE A 452 -14.70 -23.40 1.07
CA ILE A 452 -15.76 -22.67 1.78
C ILE A 452 -16.97 -22.45 0.87
N ASP A 453 -18.16 -22.45 1.45
CA ASP A 453 -19.38 -22.07 0.73
C ASP A 453 -19.39 -20.55 0.44
N VAL A 454 -19.10 -20.21 -0.81
CA VAL A 454 -19.02 -18.82 -1.26
C VAL A 454 -20.35 -18.10 -1.16
N LYS A 455 -21.49 -18.79 -1.31
CA LYS A 455 -22.81 -18.18 -1.13
C LYS A 455 -23.03 -17.73 0.32
N THR A 456 -22.66 -18.58 1.26
CA THR A 456 -22.65 -18.22 2.69
C THR A 456 -21.70 -17.06 2.97
N LEU A 457 -20.49 -17.05 2.38
CA LEU A 457 -19.56 -15.92 2.48
C LEU A 457 -20.20 -14.62 1.99
N GLN A 458 -20.80 -14.62 0.81
CA GLN A 458 -21.48 -13.46 0.23
C GLN A 458 -22.61 -12.95 1.14
N GLY A 459 -23.42 -13.85 1.70
CA GLY A 459 -24.45 -13.48 2.68
C GLY A 459 -23.89 -12.83 3.94
N LYS A 460 -22.77 -13.33 4.46
CA LYS A 460 -22.05 -12.74 5.60
C LYS A 460 -21.43 -11.39 5.23
N LEU A 461 -20.86 -11.24 4.03
CA LEU A 461 -20.33 -9.96 3.53
C LEU A 461 -21.42 -8.89 3.43
N VAL A 462 -22.60 -9.22 2.93
CA VAL A 462 -23.75 -8.31 2.88
C VAL A 462 -24.18 -7.89 4.29
N LYS A 463 -24.23 -8.81 5.25
CA LYS A 463 -24.50 -8.49 6.66
C LYS A 463 -23.43 -7.59 7.27
N PHE A 464 -22.17 -7.76 6.89
CA PHE A 464 -21.06 -6.91 7.30
C PHE A 464 -21.13 -5.49 6.68
N GLY A 465 -21.97 -5.31 5.64
CA GLY A 465 -22.24 -4.06 4.93
C GLY A 465 -21.51 -3.92 3.59
N ALA A 466 -20.98 -5.01 3.03
CA ALA A 466 -20.33 -4.99 1.71
C ALA A 466 -21.30 -4.69 0.58
N TYR A 467 -20.82 -4.09 -0.50
CA TYR A 467 -21.59 -3.85 -1.72
C TYR A 467 -21.47 -5.05 -2.68
N LEU A 468 -22.53 -5.84 -2.75
CA LEU A 468 -22.64 -7.03 -3.60
C LEU A 468 -23.98 -7.01 -4.37
N PRO A 469 -24.12 -6.16 -5.41
CA PRO A 469 -25.40 -5.95 -6.09
C PRO A 469 -25.90 -7.17 -6.85
N ASN A 470 -25.01 -8.09 -7.21
CA ASN A 470 -25.34 -9.30 -7.98
C ASN A 470 -25.67 -10.51 -7.09
N PHE A 471 -25.42 -10.41 -5.79
CA PHE A 471 -25.77 -11.48 -4.85
C PHE A 471 -27.28 -11.54 -4.65
N LYS A 472 -27.85 -12.73 -4.86
CA LYS A 472 -29.25 -13.07 -4.55
C LYS A 472 -29.23 -14.10 -3.43
N ALA A 473 -29.84 -13.73 -2.29
CA ALA A 473 -29.96 -14.60 -1.11
C ALA A 473 -30.81 -15.85 -1.42
#